data_922f42fcccd2c15025d113faeed981a8
#
_entry.id   922f42fcccd2c15025d113faeed981a8
#
_cell.length_a   1.000
_cell.length_b   1.000
_cell.length_c   1.000
_cell.angle_alpha   90.00
_cell.angle_beta   90.00
_cell.angle_gamma   90.00
#
_symmetry.space_group_name_H-M   'P 1'
#
loop_
_entity.id
_entity.type
_entity.pdbx_description
1 polymer ?
#
loop_
_entity_poly.entity_id
_entity_poly.type
_entity_poly.pdbx_seq_one_letter_code
_entity_poly.pdbx_strand_id
1 'polypeptide(L)'
;MFNNTQNNDFADIVKGRRSVRNYDENFKISREEISQMISEASLAPSSANMQPWRVVVVDTPEGKEKLRPLVRFNTLQNDTSSAMLLIFGDTESYLYAEEIYNTAVEQGKMPAEVRDRQLGAILSMFPTLSKELKVEVAKIDSSLFAMQLMLVARAHGYDTNPMAGFEVDQVAKAFDMDEERYAPVMIVSLGKAKEAGHESVRLGTDKITFWR
;
A
#
# COMPACT_ATOMS: atom_id res chain seq x y z
N MET A 1 7.35 13.20 -10.69
CA MET A 1 8.65 12.76 -11.26
C MET A 1 9.36 11.93 -10.21
N PHE A 2 9.98 10.83 -10.60
CA PHE A 2 10.82 9.98 -9.74
C PHE A 2 12.16 10.68 -9.47
N ASN A 3 12.17 11.64 -8.55
CA ASN A 3 13.29 12.55 -8.42
C ASN A 3 14.45 12.05 -7.53
N ASN A 4 14.25 11.02 -6.71
CA ASN A 4 15.25 10.52 -5.75
C ASN A 4 15.55 9.02 -5.91
N THR A 5 15.24 8.43 -7.08
CA THR A 5 15.53 7.02 -7.32
C THR A 5 17.03 6.78 -7.43
N GLN A 6 17.53 5.85 -6.63
CA GLN A 6 18.94 5.41 -6.66
C GLN A 6 19.16 4.28 -7.67
N ASN A 7 18.10 3.56 -8.05
CA ASN A 7 18.14 2.45 -9.00
C ASN A 7 16.94 2.52 -9.96
N ASN A 8 17.22 2.52 -11.25
CA ASN A 8 16.21 2.53 -12.32
C ASN A 8 16.21 1.21 -13.14
N ASP A 9 17.04 0.24 -12.78
CA ASP A 9 17.00 -1.08 -13.44
C ASP A 9 15.83 -1.89 -12.90
N PHE A 10 14.77 -1.97 -13.69
CA PHE A 10 13.55 -2.69 -13.32
C PHE A 10 13.81 -4.17 -13.03
N ALA A 11 14.72 -4.81 -13.77
CA ALA A 11 15.03 -6.21 -13.56
C ALA A 11 15.74 -6.44 -12.22
N ASP A 12 16.65 -5.53 -11.83
CA ASP A 12 17.32 -5.58 -10.54
C ASP A 12 16.34 -5.28 -9.40
N ILE A 13 15.48 -4.27 -9.54
CA ILE A 13 14.44 -3.95 -8.56
C ILE A 13 13.55 -5.16 -8.28
N VAL A 14 13.00 -5.80 -9.33
CA VAL A 14 12.09 -6.94 -9.18
C VAL A 14 12.81 -8.16 -8.62
N LYS A 15 13.99 -8.51 -9.16
CA LYS A 15 14.76 -9.69 -8.74
C LYS A 15 15.44 -9.49 -7.39
N GLY A 16 15.84 -8.26 -7.06
CA GLY A 16 16.55 -7.92 -5.84
C GLY A 16 15.65 -7.70 -4.63
N ARG A 17 14.34 -7.43 -4.83
CA ARG A 17 13.42 -7.22 -3.70
C ARG A 17 13.32 -8.46 -2.82
N ARG A 18 13.55 -8.28 -1.53
CA ARG A 18 13.42 -9.31 -0.50
C ARG A 18 12.52 -8.83 0.64
N SER A 19 12.01 -9.76 1.44
CA SER A 19 11.36 -9.47 2.71
C SER A 19 12.44 -9.32 3.78
N VAL A 20 12.84 -8.08 4.05
CA VAL A 20 13.87 -7.74 5.04
C VAL A 20 13.23 -7.62 6.42
N ARG A 21 13.82 -8.25 7.42
CA ARG A 21 13.26 -8.32 8.77
C ARG A 21 14.04 -7.53 9.82
N ASN A 22 15.28 -7.15 9.50
CA ASN A 22 16.15 -6.42 10.40
C ASN A 22 16.74 -5.19 9.66
N TYR A 23 16.55 -4.03 10.25
CA TYR A 23 16.91 -2.74 9.65
C TYR A 23 17.95 -2.02 10.50
N ASP A 24 18.62 -1.03 9.91
CA ASP A 24 19.46 -0.10 10.65
C ASP A 24 18.56 0.86 11.45
N GLU A 25 18.47 0.63 12.74
CA GLU A 25 17.66 1.41 13.67
C GLU A 25 18.09 2.87 13.83
N ASN A 26 19.35 3.18 13.46
CA ASN A 26 19.87 4.54 13.49
C ASN A 26 19.54 5.33 12.23
N PHE A 27 19.15 4.65 11.15
CA PHE A 27 18.76 5.29 9.90
C PHE A 27 17.27 5.65 9.91
N LYS A 28 16.96 6.93 9.67
CA LYS A 28 15.59 7.44 9.58
C LYS A 28 15.34 8.03 8.19
N ILE A 29 14.27 7.55 7.56
CA ILE A 29 13.77 8.09 6.30
C ILE A 29 12.92 9.32 6.65
N SER A 30 13.08 10.43 5.93
CA SER A 30 12.29 11.62 6.17
C SER A 30 10.82 11.41 5.78
N ARG A 31 9.91 12.14 6.43
CA ARG A 31 8.47 12.08 6.08
C ARG A 31 8.20 12.54 4.65
N GLU A 32 8.99 13.49 4.17
CA GLU A 32 8.94 13.98 2.78
C GLU A 32 9.25 12.86 1.80
N GLU A 33 10.29 12.07 2.07
CA GLU A 33 10.67 10.95 1.21
C GLU A 33 9.68 9.80 1.29
N ILE A 34 9.15 9.48 2.48
CA ILE A 34 8.05 8.51 2.63
C ILE A 34 6.82 8.97 1.84
N SER A 35 6.45 10.25 1.94
CA SER A 35 5.33 10.82 1.20
C SER A 35 5.55 10.76 -0.32
N GLN A 36 6.76 10.99 -0.78
CA GLN A 36 7.12 10.84 -2.19
C GLN A 36 6.94 9.40 -2.66
N MET A 37 7.45 8.42 -1.92
CA MET A 37 7.28 7.00 -2.26
C MET A 37 5.80 6.57 -2.26
N ILE A 38 4.99 7.08 -1.33
CA ILE A 38 3.55 6.84 -1.31
C ILE A 38 2.87 7.46 -2.54
N SER A 39 3.25 8.68 -2.91
CA SER A 39 2.74 9.36 -4.12
C SER A 39 3.09 8.60 -5.40
N GLU A 40 4.30 8.10 -5.54
CA GLU A 40 4.73 7.28 -6.68
C GLU A 40 4.02 5.92 -6.70
N ALA A 41 3.81 5.31 -5.54
CA ALA A 41 3.04 4.08 -5.41
C ALA A 41 1.55 4.26 -5.75
N SER A 42 0.99 5.45 -5.53
CA SER A 42 -0.40 5.77 -5.84
C SER A 42 -0.71 5.79 -7.35
N LEU A 43 0.29 5.66 -8.21
CA LEU A 43 0.12 5.40 -9.64
C LEU A 43 -0.31 3.95 -9.94
N ALA A 44 -0.45 3.10 -8.92
CA ALA A 44 -1.03 1.77 -9.07
C ALA A 44 -2.46 1.84 -9.65
N PRO A 45 -2.88 0.87 -10.46
CA PRO A 45 -4.24 0.81 -10.94
C PRO A 45 -5.21 0.44 -9.81
N SER A 46 -6.46 0.88 -9.94
CA SER A 46 -7.56 0.47 -9.07
C SER A 46 -8.88 0.40 -9.84
N SER A 47 -9.84 -0.31 -9.29
CA SER A 47 -11.19 -0.44 -9.85
C SER A 47 -11.82 0.94 -10.05
N ALA A 48 -12.18 1.27 -11.30
CA ALA A 48 -12.71 2.59 -11.69
C ALA A 48 -11.84 3.80 -11.21
N ASN A 49 -10.55 3.58 -10.97
CA ASN A 49 -9.62 4.58 -10.42
C ASN A 49 -10.05 5.14 -9.05
N MET A 50 -10.71 4.33 -8.22
CA MET A 50 -11.23 4.78 -6.91
C MET A 50 -10.17 4.91 -5.82
N GLN A 51 -8.95 4.42 -6.03
CA GLN A 51 -7.79 4.63 -5.16
C GLN A 51 -8.13 4.40 -3.67
N PRO A 52 -8.59 3.18 -3.29
CA PRO A 52 -9.13 2.93 -1.95
C PRO A 52 -8.06 2.85 -0.86
N TRP A 53 -6.78 2.83 -1.20
CA TRP A 53 -5.71 2.73 -0.23
C TRP A 53 -5.65 3.94 0.70
N ARG A 54 -5.53 3.65 2.01
CA ARG A 54 -5.24 4.61 3.06
C ARG A 54 -4.03 4.09 3.84
N VAL A 55 -3.11 4.97 4.15
CA VAL A 55 -1.85 4.60 4.78
C VAL A 55 -1.67 5.36 6.10
N VAL A 56 -1.58 4.61 7.20
CA VAL A 56 -1.14 5.18 8.47
C VAL A 56 0.36 4.93 8.60
N VAL A 57 1.14 6.00 8.69
CA VAL A 57 2.59 5.95 8.83
C VAL A 57 2.96 6.01 10.31
N VAL A 58 3.56 4.94 10.82
CA VAL A 58 4.02 4.83 12.20
C VAL A 58 5.56 4.94 12.21
N ASP A 59 6.06 6.15 12.45
CA ASP A 59 7.48 6.51 12.39
C ASP A 59 8.04 7.05 13.73
N THR A 60 7.17 7.22 14.74
CA THR A 60 7.58 7.69 16.07
C THR A 60 7.76 6.54 17.06
N PRO A 61 8.60 6.71 18.11
CA PRO A 61 8.76 5.71 19.17
C PRO A 61 7.43 5.34 19.84
N GLU A 62 6.60 6.33 20.15
CA GLU A 62 5.30 6.15 20.81
C GLU A 62 4.33 5.35 19.91
N GLY A 63 4.31 5.68 18.61
CA GLY A 63 3.51 4.95 17.64
C GLY A 63 3.95 3.50 17.51
N LYS A 64 5.25 3.25 17.49
CA LYS A 64 5.82 1.89 17.44
C LYS A 64 5.58 1.10 18.72
N GLU A 65 5.65 1.74 19.89
CA GLU A 65 5.29 1.11 21.15
C GLU A 65 3.80 0.70 21.16
N LYS A 66 2.92 1.58 20.68
CA LYS A 66 1.49 1.28 20.50
C LYS A 66 1.23 0.13 19.52
N LEU A 67 1.99 0.06 18.42
CA LEU A 67 1.87 -0.98 17.40
C LEU A 67 2.46 -2.33 17.84
N ARG A 68 3.48 -2.33 18.66
CA ARG A 68 4.29 -3.50 19.03
C ARG A 68 3.48 -4.72 19.50
N PRO A 69 2.47 -4.61 20.40
CA PRO A 69 1.65 -5.76 20.81
C PRO A 69 0.74 -6.28 19.68
N LEU A 70 0.52 -5.50 18.62
CA LEU A 70 -0.38 -5.86 17.54
C LEU A 70 0.31 -6.59 16.38
N VAL A 71 1.64 -6.59 16.32
CA VAL A 71 2.38 -7.19 15.19
C VAL A 71 2.81 -8.63 15.44
N ARG A 72 2.32 -9.27 16.51
CA ARG A 72 2.60 -10.66 16.87
C ARG A 72 4.12 -10.95 16.89
N PHE A 73 4.59 -11.85 16.02
CA PHE A 73 6.00 -12.23 15.91
C PHE A 73 6.84 -11.30 15.01
N ASN A 74 6.28 -10.19 14.54
CA ASN A 74 7.00 -9.21 13.69
C ASN A 74 7.55 -8.01 14.49
N THR A 75 7.87 -8.20 15.76
CA THR A 75 8.36 -7.13 16.65
C THR A 75 9.72 -6.59 16.21
N LEU A 76 10.61 -7.45 15.67
CA LEU A 76 11.91 -7.00 15.16
C LEU A 76 11.77 -5.97 14.04
N GLN A 77 10.84 -6.21 13.09
CA GLN A 77 10.55 -5.26 12.03
C GLN A 77 10.01 -3.95 12.58
N ASN A 78 9.10 -4.02 13.56
CA ASN A 78 8.55 -2.82 14.21
C ASN A 78 9.66 -2.01 14.91
N ASP A 79 10.51 -2.68 15.66
CA ASP A 79 11.49 -2.03 16.52
C ASP A 79 12.64 -1.40 15.73
N THR A 80 13.05 -2.02 14.61
CA THR A 80 14.25 -1.61 13.86
C THR A 80 13.98 -0.79 12.60
N SER A 81 12.79 -0.90 11.97
CA SER A 81 12.47 -0.16 10.74
C SER A 81 12.45 1.36 10.93
N SER A 82 12.62 2.13 9.88
CA SER A 82 12.36 3.58 9.89
C SER A 82 10.88 3.88 10.12
N ALA A 83 10.00 3.14 9.43
CA ALA A 83 8.56 3.29 9.57
C ALA A 83 7.83 1.96 9.37
N MET A 84 6.64 1.86 9.98
CA MET A 84 5.65 0.82 9.71
C MET A 84 4.48 1.48 8.97
N LEU A 85 4.16 0.99 7.78
CA LEU A 85 3.09 1.51 6.94
C LEU A 85 1.89 0.57 7.06
N LEU A 86 0.86 1.01 7.78
CA LEU A 86 -0.38 0.27 7.95
C LEU A 86 -1.28 0.60 6.76
N ILE A 87 -1.53 -0.37 5.90
CA ILE A 87 -2.31 -0.18 4.68
C ILE A 87 -3.73 -0.67 4.93
N PHE A 88 -4.68 0.22 4.69
CA PHE A 88 -6.12 -0.03 4.77
C PHE A 88 -6.76 0.14 3.39
N GLY A 89 -7.84 -0.56 3.16
CA GLY A 89 -8.75 -0.35 2.04
C GLY A 89 -9.99 0.42 2.49
N ASP A 90 -10.25 1.57 1.88
CA ASP A 90 -11.44 2.38 2.12
C ASP A 90 -12.63 1.81 1.35
N THR A 91 -13.59 1.22 2.05
CA THR A 91 -14.80 0.63 1.47
C THR A 91 -15.77 1.66 0.90
N GLU A 92 -15.55 2.95 1.22
CA GLU A 92 -16.34 4.08 0.74
C GLU A 92 -15.51 5.02 -0.16
N SER A 93 -14.46 4.49 -0.80
CA SER A 93 -13.60 5.28 -1.70
C SER A 93 -14.35 5.97 -2.83
N TYR A 94 -15.51 5.47 -3.25
CA TYR A 94 -16.38 6.09 -4.24
C TYR A 94 -16.85 7.51 -3.83
N LEU A 95 -16.78 7.88 -2.56
CA LEU A 95 -17.07 9.26 -2.11
C LEU A 95 -16.08 10.28 -2.66
N TYR A 96 -14.92 9.86 -3.14
CA TYR A 96 -13.94 10.70 -3.82
C TYR A 96 -14.07 10.69 -5.35
N ALA A 97 -15.08 9.97 -5.89
CA ALA A 97 -15.25 9.83 -7.34
C ALA A 97 -15.42 11.17 -8.05
N GLU A 98 -16.22 12.10 -7.48
CA GLU A 98 -16.40 13.44 -8.06
C GLU A 98 -15.09 14.21 -8.14
N GLU A 99 -14.30 14.23 -7.08
CA GLU A 99 -12.99 14.89 -7.04
C GLU A 99 -12.04 14.29 -8.08
N ILE A 100 -11.91 12.96 -8.12
CA ILE A 100 -11.03 12.24 -9.04
C ILE A 100 -11.40 12.55 -10.50
N TYR A 101 -12.68 12.42 -10.84
CA TYR A 101 -13.14 12.56 -12.22
C TYR A 101 -13.18 14.01 -12.69
N ASN A 102 -13.53 14.96 -11.81
CA ASN A 102 -13.46 16.38 -12.15
C ASN A 102 -12.02 16.83 -12.37
N THR A 103 -11.10 16.42 -11.50
CA THR A 103 -9.66 16.68 -11.65
C THR A 103 -9.12 16.10 -12.97
N ALA A 104 -9.59 14.92 -13.38
CA ALA A 104 -9.18 14.32 -14.66
C ALA A 104 -9.63 15.17 -15.86
N VAL A 105 -10.82 15.78 -15.81
CA VAL A 105 -11.32 16.70 -16.85
C VAL A 105 -10.51 18.00 -16.84
N GLU A 106 -10.30 18.61 -15.67
CA GLU A 106 -9.55 19.86 -15.51
C GLU A 106 -8.10 19.73 -16.03
N GLN A 107 -7.49 18.55 -15.83
CA GLN A 107 -6.16 18.25 -16.32
C GLN A 107 -6.12 17.76 -17.77
N GLY A 108 -7.24 17.76 -18.49
CA GLY A 108 -7.32 17.31 -19.88
C GLY A 108 -7.10 15.81 -20.10
N LYS A 109 -7.21 15.00 -19.03
CA LYS A 109 -7.00 13.55 -19.06
C LYS A 109 -8.28 12.77 -19.40
N MET A 110 -9.43 13.43 -19.37
CA MET A 110 -10.73 12.83 -19.64
C MET A 110 -11.70 13.87 -20.25
N PRO A 111 -12.46 13.53 -21.30
CA PRO A 111 -13.55 14.37 -21.77
C PRO A 111 -14.70 14.45 -20.74
N ALA A 112 -15.36 15.61 -20.65
CA ALA A 112 -16.46 15.83 -19.69
C ALA A 112 -17.62 14.82 -19.87
N GLU A 113 -17.96 14.48 -21.10
CA GLU A 113 -19.01 13.50 -21.42
C GLU A 113 -18.69 12.09 -20.88
N VAL A 114 -17.40 11.72 -20.90
CA VAL A 114 -16.93 10.44 -20.36
C VAL A 114 -17.01 10.47 -18.82
N ARG A 115 -16.60 11.59 -18.19
CA ARG A 115 -16.77 11.83 -16.77
C ARG A 115 -18.22 11.65 -16.33
N ASP A 116 -19.16 12.35 -16.98
CA ASP A 116 -20.58 12.36 -16.59
C ASP A 116 -21.17 10.94 -16.64
N ARG A 117 -20.86 10.19 -17.70
CA ARG A 117 -21.32 8.80 -17.85
C ARG A 117 -20.73 7.88 -16.77
N GLN A 118 -19.42 7.95 -16.54
CA GLN A 118 -18.74 7.05 -15.59
C GLN A 118 -19.11 7.40 -14.15
N LEU A 119 -19.14 8.67 -13.81
CA LEU A 119 -19.50 9.12 -12.47
C LEU A 119 -20.94 8.73 -12.12
N GLY A 120 -21.89 8.90 -13.04
CA GLY A 120 -23.27 8.45 -12.87
C GLY A 120 -23.36 6.95 -12.60
N ALA A 121 -22.61 6.13 -13.33
CA ALA A 121 -22.56 4.69 -13.13
C ALA A 121 -21.94 4.31 -11.76
N ILE A 122 -20.84 4.95 -11.38
CA ILE A 122 -20.15 4.69 -10.11
C ILE A 122 -21.05 5.03 -8.92
N LEU A 123 -21.60 6.24 -8.89
CA LEU A 123 -22.43 6.73 -7.79
C LEU A 123 -23.77 5.99 -7.66
N SER A 124 -24.26 5.38 -8.74
CA SER A 124 -25.44 4.52 -8.67
C SER A 124 -25.13 3.08 -8.22
N MET A 125 -23.98 2.54 -8.59
CA MET A 125 -23.62 1.14 -8.37
C MET A 125 -22.91 0.90 -7.03
N PHE A 126 -21.84 1.65 -6.73
CA PHE A 126 -21.00 1.39 -5.57
C PHE A 126 -21.73 1.40 -4.23
N PRO A 127 -22.67 2.33 -3.95
CA PRO A 127 -23.43 2.31 -2.71
C PRO A 127 -24.24 1.03 -2.50
N THR A 128 -24.67 0.38 -3.59
CA THR A 128 -25.53 -0.82 -3.55
C THR A 128 -24.77 -2.14 -3.40
N LEU A 129 -23.44 -2.11 -3.51
CA LEU A 129 -22.60 -3.29 -3.32
C LEU A 129 -22.67 -3.76 -1.86
N SER A 130 -22.61 -5.08 -1.65
CA SER A 130 -22.52 -5.64 -0.30
C SER A 130 -21.24 -5.19 0.41
N LYS A 131 -21.24 -5.18 1.74
CA LYS A 131 -20.06 -4.83 2.55
C LYS A 131 -18.87 -5.74 2.21
N GLU A 132 -19.13 -7.04 2.06
CA GLU A 132 -18.13 -8.05 1.74
C GLU A 132 -17.45 -7.74 0.41
N LEU A 133 -18.22 -7.42 -0.64
CA LEU A 133 -17.68 -7.09 -1.96
C LEU A 133 -16.88 -5.79 -1.94
N LYS A 134 -17.34 -4.76 -1.23
CA LYS A 134 -16.59 -3.51 -1.03
C LYS A 134 -15.25 -3.77 -0.35
N VAL A 135 -15.23 -4.60 0.70
CA VAL A 135 -13.99 -5.01 1.40
C VAL A 135 -13.07 -5.77 0.47
N GLU A 136 -13.59 -6.72 -0.31
CA GLU A 136 -12.80 -7.53 -1.25
C GLU A 136 -12.12 -6.63 -2.31
N VAL A 137 -12.89 -5.79 -2.98
CA VAL A 137 -12.37 -4.85 -3.99
C VAL A 137 -11.33 -3.91 -3.39
N ALA A 138 -11.63 -3.30 -2.23
CA ALA A 138 -10.71 -2.39 -1.56
C ALA A 138 -9.39 -3.08 -1.16
N LYS A 139 -9.43 -4.35 -0.74
CA LYS A 139 -8.23 -5.15 -0.42
C LYS A 139 -7.42 -5.51 -1.67
N ILE A 140 -8.08 -5.89 -2.77
CA ILE A 140 -7.39 -6.19 -4.05
C ILE A 140 -6.64 -4.96 -4.52
N ASP A 141 -7.32 -3.82 -4.65
CA ASP A 141 -6.74 -2.57 -5.16
C ASP A 141 -5.62 -2.05 -4.24
N SER A 142 -5.82 -2.09 -2.92
CA SER A 142 -4.78 -1.67 -1.96
C SER A 142 -3.58 -2.64 -1.92
N SER A 143 -3.75 -3.90 -2.31
CA SER A 143 -2.64 -4.84 -2.46
C SER A 143 -1.80 -4.53 -3.70
N LEU A 144 -2.40 -4.05 -4.79
CA LEU A 144 -1.68 -3.55 -5.97
C LEU A 144 -0.83 -2.33 -5.60
N PHE A 145 -1.42 -1.38 -4.87
CA PHE A 145 -0.68 -0.24 -4.31
C PHE A 145 0.49 -0.69 -3.42
N ALA A 146 0.26 -1.63 -2.50
CA ALA A 146 1.29 -2.12 -1.59
C ALA A 146 2.46 -2.78 -2.34
N MET A 147 2.18 -3.56 -3.39
CA MET A 147 3.24 -4.14 -4.22
C MET A 147 4.02 -3.05 -4.95
N GLN A 148 3.35 -2.06 -5.54
CA GLN A 148 4.03 -0.94 -6.20
C GLN A 148 4.88 -0.15 -5.21
N LEU A 149 4.39 0.11 -3.99
CA LEU A 149 5.14 0.78 -2.93
C LEU A 149 6.44 0.04 -2.59
N MET A 150 6.42 -1.28 -2.51
CA MET A 150 7.63 -2.07 -2.24
C MET A 150 8.67 -1.98 -3.37
N LEU A 151 8.23 -1.89 -4.63
CA LEU A 151 9.13 -1.68 -5.77
C LEU A 151 9.70 -0.27 -5.79
N VAL A 152 8.87 0.73 -5.53
CA VAL A 152 9.26 2.13 -5.39
C VAL A 152 10.28 2.30 -4.27
N ALA A 153 10.01 1.74 -3.09
CA ALA A 153 10.96 1.78 -1.98
C ALA A 153 12.31 1.17 -2.36
N ARG A 154 12.31 0.07 -3.09
CA ARG A 154 13.55 -0.55 -3.60
C ARG A 154 14.28 0.35 -4.59
N ALA A 155 13.56 1.05 -5.48
CA ALA A 155 14.14 2.04 -6.38
C ALA A 155 14.77 3.23 -5.63
N HIS A 156 14.20 3.63 -4.49
CA HIS A 156 14.76 4.63 -3.59
C HIS A 156 15.93 4.12 -2.72
N GLY A 157 16.29 2.82 -2.83
CA GLY A 157 17.39 2.21 -2.08
C GLY A 157 17.03 1.76 -0.66
N TYR A 158 15.74 1.56 -0.41
CA TYR A 158 15.19 1.03 0.84
C TYR A 158 14.65 -0.37 0.65
N ASP A 159 14.50 -1.06 1.77
CA ASP A 159 13.96 -2.41 1.82
C ASP A 159 12.67 -2.46 2.64
N THR A 160 11.87 -3.48 2.35
CA THR A 160 10.53 -3.63 2.92
C THR A 160 10.26 -5.08 3.33
N ASN A 161 9.25 -5.25 4.21
CA ASN A 161 8.65 -6.54 4.48
C ASN A 161 7.13 -6.42 4.59
N PRO A 162 6.34 -7.02 3.68
CA PRO A 162 4.90 -7.08 3.82
C PRO A 162 4.51 -8.14 4.86
N MET A 163 3.58 -7.82 5.74
CA MET A 163 3.14 -8.65 6.85
C MET A 163 1.62 -8.76 6.89
N ALA A 164 1.10 -9.99 6.95
CA ALA A 164 -0.30 -10.30 7.25
C ALA A 164 -0.49 -10.80 8.70
N GLY A 165 0.61 -11.05 9.41
CA GLY A 165 0.61 -11.55 10.78
C GLY A 165 0.52 -10.42 11.80
N PHE A 166 -0.66 -9.83 11.98
CA PHE A 166 -0.96 -8.78 12.97
C PHE A 166 -2.40 -8.96 13.50
N GLU A 167 -2.78 -8.19 14.53
CA GLU A 167 -4.11 -8.22 15.11
C GLU A 167 -5.09 -7.39 14.27
N VAL A 168 -5.68 -8.04 13.25
CA VAL A 168 -6.53 -7.42 12.22
C VAL A 168 -7.73 -6.69 12.85
N ASP A 169 -8.34 -7.29 13.87
CA ASP A 169 -9.54 -6.78 14.53
C ASP A 169 -9.25 -5.63 15.51
N GLN A 170 -7.98 -5.29 15.74
CA GLN A 170 -7.58 -4.29 16.71
C GLN A 170 -6.84 -3.09 16.11
N VAL A 171 -6.16 -3.31 14.96
CA VAL A 171 -5.22 -2.32 14.40
C VAL A 171 -5.93 -1.04 13.95
N ALA A 172 -7.12 -1.14 13.36
CA ALA A 172 -7.87 0.04 12.92
C ALA A 172 -8.21 0.93 14.13
N LYS A 173 -8.88 0.38 15.14
CA LYS A 173 -9.23 1.08 16.36
C LYS A 173 -8.01 1.65 17.10
N ALA A 174 -6.92 0.89 17.18
CA ALA A 174 -5.70 1.34 17.82
C ALA A 174 -5.10 2.59 17.17
N PHE A 175 -5.32 2.81 15.89
CA PHE A 175 -4.81 3.97 15.16
C PHE A 175 -5.91 4.95 14.69
N ASP A 176 -7.03 4.96 15.42
CA ASP A 176 -8.13 5.91 15.26
C ASP A 176 -8.76 5.88 13.85
N MET A 177 -8.70 4.69 13.21
CA MET A 177 -9.37 4.42 11.94
C MET A 177 -10.75 3.82 12.19
N ASP A 178 -11.75 4.29 11.47
CA ASP A 178 -13.12 3.74 11.53
C ASP A 178 -13.14 2.30 11.03
N GLU A 179 -13.40 1.35 11.94
CA GLU A 179 -13.41 -0.10 11.68
C GLU A 179 -14.52 -0.53 10.70
N GLU A 180 -15.61 0.24 10.60
CA GLU A 180 -16.70 -0.04 9.67
C GLU A 180 -16.35 0.35 8.22
N ARG A 181 -15.48 1.33 8.05
CA ARG A 181 -15.08 1.88 6.76
C ARG A 181 -13.72 1.38 6.28
N TYR A 182 -12.72 1.30 7.15
CA TYR A 182 -11.33 1.03 6.76
C TYR A 182 -10.96 -0.43 7.06
N ALA A 183 -10.94 -1.25 6.01
CA ALA A 183 -10.56 -2.65 6.11
C ALA A 183 -9.02 -2.81 6.15
N PRO A 184 -8.44 -3.40 7.21
CA PRO A 184 -7.00 -3.66 7.26
C PRO A 184 -6.58 -4.62 6.13
N VAL A 185 -5.49 -4.29 5.42
CA VAL A 185 -4.97 -5.06 4.29
C VAL A 185 -3.67 -5.76 4.67
N MET A 186 -2.65 -5.00 4.97
CA MET A 186 -1.34 -5.48 5.41
C MET A 186 -0.56 -4.37 6.10
N ILE A 187 0.50 -4.76 6.79
CA ILE A 187 1.51 -3.82 7.30
C ILE A 187 2.78 -4.02 6.49
N VAL A 188 3.41 -2.92 6.05
CA VAL A 188 4.70 -2.96 5.36
C VAL A 188 5.72 -2.22 6.22
N SER A 189 6.74 -2.93 6.72
CA SER A 189 7.90 -2.27 7.33
C SER A 189 8.80 -1.68 6.25
N LEU A 190 9.38 -0.52 6.52
CA LEU A 190 10.21 0.25 5.59
C LEU A 190 11.46 0.75 6.30
N GLY A 191 12.63 0.54 5.72
CA GLY A 191 13.89 1.01 6.30
C GLY A 191 15.11 0.65 5.47
N LYS A 192 16.28 0.99 5.98
CA LYS A 192 17.58 0.56 5.43
C LYS A 192 17.90 -0.83 5.96
N ALA A 193 18.09 -1.81 5.08
CA ALA A 193 18.42 -3.17 5.48
C ALA A 193 19.73 -3.21 6.28
N LYS A 194 19.74 -3.87 7.43
CA LYS A 194 20.95 -4.20 8.22
C LYS A 194 21.56 -5.52 7.75
N GLU A 195 20.72 -6.40 7.21
CA GLU A 195 21.10 -7.70 6.67
C GLU A 195 20.27 -8.02 5.43
N ALA A 196 20.81 -8.82 4.54
CA ALA A 196 20.09 -9.25 3.35
C ALA A 196 18.85 -10.09 3.74
N GLY A 197 17.75 -9.89 3.05
CA GLY A 197 16.59 -10.77 3.18
C GLY A 197 16.89 -12.17 2.63
N HIS A 198 16.18 -13.17 3.15
CA HIS A 198 16.37 -14.56 2.70
C HIS A 198 15.96 -14.75 1.24
N GLU A 199 16.72 -15.59 0.56
CA GLU A 199 16.32 -16.08 -0.75
C GLU A 199 15.06 -16.94 -0.64
N SER A 200 14.30 -16.98 -1.73
CA SER A 200 13.05 -17.76 -1.77
C SER A 200 12.87 -18.43 -3.12
N VAL A 201 12.35 -19.64 -3.09
CA VAL A 201 11.98 -20.39 -4.30
C VAL A 201 10.61 -19.96 -4.82
N ARG A 202 10.37 -20.22 -6.08
CA ARG A 202 9.05 -20.04 -6.73
C ARG A 202 8.66 -21.34 -7.42
N LEU A 203 7.35 -21.57 -7.48
CA LEU A 203 6.82 -22.63 -8.33
C LEU A 203 7.10 -22.33 -9.80
N GLY A 204 7.33 -23.37 -10.59
CA GLY A 204 7.44 -23.23 -12.03
C GLY A 204 6.13 -22.76 -12.66
N THR A 205 6.23 -22.08 -13.81
CA THR A 205 5.06 -21.55 -14.52
C THR A 205 4.07 -22.64 -14.92
N ASP A 206 4.52 -23.87 -15.12
CA ASP A 206 3.70 -25.06 -15.37
C ASP A 206 2.73 -25.39 -14.23
N LYS A 207 3.02 -24.97 -12.99
CA LYS A 207 2.18 -25.18 -11.81
C LYS A 207 1.15 -24.08 -11.56
N ILE A 208 1.38 -22.90 -12.11
CA ILE A 208 0.57 -21.71 -11.83
C ILE A 208 -0.17 -21.19 -13.07
N THR A 209 0.02 -21.82 -14.24
CA THR A 209 -0.57 -21.38 -15.51
C THR A 209 -1.38 -22.51 -16.15
N PHE A 210 -2.59 -22.19 -16.53
CA PHE A 210 -3.50 -23.10 -17.22
C PHE A 210 -3.86 -22.53 -18.60
N TRP A 211 -3.34 -23.15 -19.65
CA TRP A 211 -3.66 -22.78 -21.02
C TRP A 211 -5.01 -23.38 -21.42
N ARG A 212 -5.94 -22.57 -22.00
CA ARG A 212 -7.25 -23.01 -22.46
C ARG A 212 -7.45 -22.54 -23.88
#